data_60ca5854afe7b4201f4ff929c9fedd44
#
_entry.id   60ca5854afe7b4201f4ff929c9fedd44
#
_cell.length_a   1.000
_cell.length_b   1.000
_cell.length_c   1.000
_cell.angle_alpha   90.00
_cell.angle_beta   90.00
_cell.angle_gamma   90.00
#
_symmetry.space_group_name_H-M   'P 1'
#
loop_
_entity.id
_entity.type
_entity.pdbx_description
1 polymer ?
#
loop_
_entity_poly.entity_id
_entity_poly.type
_entity_poly.pdbx_seq_one_letter_code
_entity_poly.pdbx_strand_id
1 'polypeptide(L)'
;MARGSITETYHAALAHGLVDLPEGTSRVGVVRRPTSWFRGEVDENVSELAPPEGLLDAFQERREDLKMQGMCDEGAHNAAWEELKFEERYREHLDGADARMALSGLADRVASGEDVALVCYEGDSKRCHRHTLKELLEERTA
;
A
#
# COMPACT_ATOMS: atom_id res chain seq x y z
N MET A 1 -7.90 -9.16 25.13
CA MET A 1 -7.18 -9.87 24.05
C MET A 1 -6.13 -8.95 23.43
N ALA A 2 -4.98 -9.49 23.09
CA ALA A 2 -3.96 -8.73 22.41
C ALA A 2 -4.40 -8.44 20.97
N ARG A 3 -4.08 -7.25 20.48
CA ARG A 3 -4.31 -6.92 19.09
C ARG A 3 -3.36 -7.73 18.19
N GLY A 4 -3.72 -7.89 16.92
CA GLY A 4 -2.86 -8.51 15.94
C GLY A 4 -1.71 -7.59 15.52
N SER A 5 -0.79 -8.11 14.72
CA SER A 5 0.32 -7.34 14.17
C SER A 5 -0.07 -6.72 12.83
N ILE A 6 0.58 -5.60 12.51
CA ILE A 6 0.46 -4.95 11.22
C ILE A 6 1.86 -4.94 10.60
N THR A 7 2.01 -5.59 9.46
CA THR A 7 3.26 -5.57 8.70
C THR A 7 2.99 -5.01 7.32
N GLU A 8 4.04 -4.67 6.60
CA GLU A 8 3.93 -4.24 5.21
C GLU A 8 4.99 -4.95 4.38
N THR A 9 4.64 -5.28 3.14
CA THR A 9 5.55 -5.94 2.23
C THR A 9 5.14 -5.63 0.78
N TYR A 10 5.77 -6.30 -0.17
CA TYR A 10 5.47 -6.11 -1.58
C TYR A 10 5.43 -7.46 -2.29
N HIS A 11 4.80 -7.47 -3.47
CA HIS A 11 4.53 -8.69 -4.21
C HIS A 11 5.78 -9.55 -4.44
N ALA A 12 6.87 -8.95 -4.90
CA ALA A 12 8.07 -9.70 -5.21
C ALA A 12 8.67 -10.39 -3.98
N ALA A 13 8.58 -9.73 -2.81
CA ALA A 13 9.06 -10.34 -1.56
C ALA A 13 8.29 -11.60 -1.20
N LEU A 14 6.96 -11.58 -1.41
CA LEU A 14 6.12 -12.75 -1.17
C LEU A 14 6.39 -13.85 -2.20
N ALA A 15 6.45 -13.47 -3.47
CA ALA A 15 6.66 -14.43 -4.56
C ALA A 15 8.00 -15.16 -4.47
N HIS A 16 9.03 -14.49 -3.96
CA HIS A 16 10.39 -15.04 -3.85
C HIS A 16 10.76 -15.51 -2.43
N GLY A 17 9.80 -15.52 -1.51
CA GLY A 17 10.05 -16.02 -0.16
C GLY A 17 11.04 -15.16 0.64
N LEU A 18 11.10 -13.85 0.40
CA LEU A 18 12.04 -12.95 1.05
C LEU A 18 11.52 -12.37 2.37
N VAL A 19 10.30 -12.69 2.75
CA VAL A 19 9.68 -12.19 3.97
C VAL A 19 9.04 -13.35 4.74
N ASP A 20 9.24 -13.35 6.05
CA ASP A 20 8.59 -14.29 6.95
C ASP A 20 7.45 -13.59 7.67
N LEU A 21 6.25 -14.12 7.53
CA LEU A 21 5.07 -13.59 8.20
C LEU A 21 4.60 -14.60 9.25
N PRO A 22 4.00 -14.12 10.35
CA PRO A 22 3.40 -15.04 11.33
C PRO A 22 2.39 -15.96 10.65
N GLU A 23 2.32 -17.20 11.12
CA GLU A 23 1.36 -18.16 10.60
C GLU A 23 -0.06 -17.62 10.78
N GLY A 24 -0.88 -17.75 9.74
CA GLY A 24 -2.24 -17.25 9.75
C GLY A 24 -2.37 -15.76 9.40
N THR A 25 -1.28 -15.09 9.03
CA THR A 25 -1.34 -13.70 8.62
C THR A 25 -2.19 -13.54 7.35
N SER A 26 -3.14 -12.61 7.40
CA SER A 26 -3.94 -12.25 6.22
C SER A 26 -3.13 -11.30 5.34
N ARG A 27 -2.92 -11.68 4.09
CA ARG A 27 -2.23 -10.85 3.10
C ARG A 27 -3.26 -9.98 2.40
N VAL A 28 -3.24 -8.69 2.68
CA VAL A 28 -4.22 -7.72 2.17
C VAL A 28 -3.56 -6.82 1.14
N GLY A 29 -3.90 -7.03 -0.13
CA GLY A 29 -3.46 -6.15 -1.20
C GLY A 29 -4.17 -4.80 -1.10
N VAL A 30 -3.44 -3.72 -1.39
CA VAL A 30 -3.98 -2.36 -1.32
C VAL A 30 -3.64 -1.60 -2.60
N VAL A 31 -3.81 -2.26 -3.74
CA VAL A 31 -3.53 -1.69 -5.06
C VAL A 31 -4.80 -1.45 -5.84
N ARG A 32 -4.74 -0.47 -6.76
CA ARG A 32 -5.92 -0.09 -7.58
C ARG A 32 -6.20 -1.09 -8.68
N ARG A 33 -5.15 -1.62 -9.31
CA ARG A 33 -5.26 -2.49 -10.49
C ARG A 33 -4.47 -3.77 -10.27
N PRO A 34 -5.01 -4.73 -9.47
CA PRO A 34 -4.29 -5.98 -9.21
C PRO A 34 -4.26 -6.85 -10.48
N THR A 35 -3.07 -7.35 -10.81
CA THR A 35 -2.90 -8.34 -11.87
C THR A 35 -3.29 -9.72 -11.34
N SER A 36 -3.44 -10.71 -12.24
CA SER A 36 -3.77 -12.08 -11.83
C SER A 36 -2.67 -12.69 -10.95
N TRP A 37 -1.40 -12.43 -11.27
CA TRP A 37 -0.29 -12.94 -10.47
C TRP A 37 -0.17 -12.22 -9.12
N PHE A 38 -0.55 -10.94 -9.03
CA PHE A 38 -0.64 -10.25 -7.74
C PHE A 38 -1.74 -10.88 -6.88
N ARG A 39 -2.90 -11.14 -7.46
CA ARG A 39 -4.04 -11.76 -6.75
C ARG A 39 -3.68 -13.14 -6.21
N GLY A 40 -2.79 -13.86 -6.88
CA GLY A 40 -2.31 -15.17 -6.43
C GLY A 40 -1.46 -15.14 -5.17
N GLU A 41 -0.90 -13.97 -4.81
CA GLU A 41 -0.05 -13.82 -3.63
C GLU A 41 -0.77 -13.16 -2.43
N VAL A 42 -2.00 -12.72 -2.60
CA VAL A 42 -2.76 -12.09 -1.52
C VAL A 42 -4.06 -12.84 -1.27
N ASP A 43 -4.57 -12.73 -0.05
CA ASP A 43 -5.85 -13.34 0.31
C ASP A 43 -7.02 -12.49 -0.18
N GLU A 44 -6.85 -11.18 -0.24
CA GLU A 44 -7.84 -10.23 -0.73
C GLU A 44 -7.13 -8.95 -1.18
N ASN A 45 -7.82 -8.14 -1.97
CA ASN A 45 -7.34 -6.82 -2.35
C ASN A 45 -8.44 -5.78 -2.08
N VAL A 46 -8.10 -4.74 -1.30
CA VAL A 46 -9.02 -3.68 -0.90
C VAL A 46 -8.71 -2.43 -1.71
N SER A 47 -9.36 -2.29 -2.87
CA SER A 47 -9.12 -1.19 -3.80
C SER A 47 -9.42 0.18 -3.20
N GLU A 48 -10.36 0.27 -2.27
CA GLU A 48 -10.72 1.53 -1.59
C GLU A 48 -9.55 2.12 -0.82
N LEU A 49 -8.58 1.29 -0.42
CA LEU A 49 -7.37 1.71 0.28
C LEU A 49 -6.20 1.97 -0.66
N ALA A 50 -6.40 1.80 -1.97
CA ALA A 50 -5.40 2.16 -2.96
C ALA A 50 -5.48 3.66 -3.28
N PRO A 51 -4.41 4.25 -3.83
CA PRO A 51 -4.49 5.64 -4.30
C PRO A 51 -5.56 5.79 -5.38
N PRO A 52 -6.23 6.95 -5.48
CA PRO A 52 -7.24 7.17 -6.53
C PRO A 52 -6.60 7.14 -7.92
N GLU A 53 -7.38 6.74 -8.92
CA GLU A 53 -6.87 6.59 -10.30
C GLU A 53 -6.23 7.86 -10.85
N GLY A 54 -6.84 9.02 -10.65
CA GLY A 54 -6.30 10.28 -11.13
C GLY A 54 -4.92 10.59 -10.56
N LEU A 55 -4.70 10.29 -9.31
CA LEU A 55 -3.40 10.47 -8.66
C LEU A 55 -2.38 9.48 -9.23
N LEU A 56 -2.77 8.22 -9.41
CA LEU A 56 -1.88 7.21 -9.99
C LEU A 56 -1.49 7.57 -11.42
N ASP A 57 -2.44 8.01 -12.23
CA ASP A 57 -2.17 8.38 -13.63
C ASP A 57 -1.22 9.57 -13.71
N ALA A 58 -1.44 10.59 -12.89
CA ALA A 58 -0.55 11.76 -12.82
C ALA A 58 0.85 11.37 -12.36
N PHE A 59 0.93 10.48 -11.38
CA PHE A 59 2.21 9.98 -10.87
C PHE A 59 2.97 9.21 -11.94
N GLN A 60 2.31 8.29 -12.64
CA GLN A 60 2.94 7.49 -13.68
C GLN A 60 3.44 8.36 -14.83
N GLU A 61 2.64 9.33 -15.25
CA GLU A 61 3.03 10.28 -16.29
C GLU A 61 4.27 11.07 -15.89
N ARG A 62 4.28 11.61 -14.68
CA ARG A 62 5.44 12.39 -14.22
C ARG A 62 6.69 11.53 -14.06
N ARG A 63 6.54 10.32 -13.56
CA ARG A 63 7.66 9.39 -13.44
C ARG A 63 8.28 9.09 -14.82
N GLU A 64 7.45 8.81 -15.83
CA GLU A 64 7.94 8.54 -17.17
C GLU A 64 8.65 9.78 -17.76
N ASP A 65 8.11 10.97 -17.56
CA ASP A 65 8.76 12.21 -18.01
C ASP A 65 10.15 12.39 -17.40
N LEU A 66 10.28 12.12 -16.11
CA LEU A 66 11.57 12.22 -15.43
C LEU A 66 12.57 11.17 -15.90
N LYS A 67 12.09 9.95 -16.21
CA LYS A 67 12.94 8.92 -16.78
C LYS A 67 13.43 9.32 -18.16
N MET A 68 12.59 9.93 -18.98
CA MET A 68 12.98 10.45 -20.29
C MET A 68 14.02 11.58 -20.19
N GLN A 69 14.03 12.29 -19.07
CA GLN A 69 15.05 13.32 -18.81
C GLN A 69 16.36 12.74 -18.27
N GLY A 70 16.45 11.43 -18.16
CA GLY A 70 17.68 10.73 -17.77
C GLY A 70 17.73 10.25 -16.32
N MET A 71 16.65 10.37 -15.55
CA MET A 71 16.63 9.86 -14.18
C MET A 71 16.48 8.33 -14.17
N CYS A 72 17.12 7.69 -13.19
CA CYS A 72 16.92 6.25 -12.99
C CYS A 72 15.49 5.98 -12.48
N ASP A 73 15.05 4.73 -12.58
CA ASP A 73 13.69 4.34 -12.20
C ASP A 73 13.36 4.72 -10.75
N GLU A 74 14.23 4.36 -9.80
CA GLU A 74 14.02 4.70 -8.39
C GLU A 74 13.99 6.22 -8.15
N GLY A 75 14.94 6.94 -8.74
CA GLY A 75 15.02 8.40 -8.61
C GLY A 75 13.80 9.08 -9.20
N ALA A 76 13.35 8.66 -10.38
CA ALA A 76 12.16 9.21 -11.03
C ALA A 76 10.91 8.93 -10.21
N HIS A 77 10.77 7.71 -9.67
CA HIS A 77 9.65 7.32 -8.82
C HIS A 77 9.57 8.22 -7.58
N ASN A 78 10.67 8.34 -6.84
CA ASN A 78 10.68 9.11 -5.61
C ASN A 78 10.53 10.61 -5.84
N ALA A 79 11.09 11.15 -6.93
CA ALA A 79 10.93 12.56 -7.29
C ALA A 79 9.47 12.88 -7.68
N ALA A 80 8.84 12.02 -8.48
CA ALA A 80 7.43 12.20 -8.85
C ALA A 80 6.53 12.16 -7.62
N TRP A 81 6.81 11.26 -6.69
CA TRP A 81 6.09 11.14 -5.43
C TRP A 81 6.12 12.48 -4.65
N GLU A 82 7.30 13.06 -4.49
CA GLU A 82 7.45 14.33 -3.78
C GLU A 82 6.81 15.51 -4.52
N GLU A 83 7.04 15.60 -5.84
CA GLU A 83 6.51 16.71 -6.64
C GLU A 83 4.99 16.76 -6.64
N LEU A 84 4.34 15.61 -6.69
CA LEU A 84 2.87 15.53 -6.71
C LEU A 84 2.27 15.58 -5.31
N LYS A 85 3.07 15.64 -4.27
CA LYS A 85 2.60 15.56 -2.89
C LYS A 85 1.70 14.34 -2.69
N PHE A 86 2.20 13.21 -3.14
CA PHE A 86 1.43 11.97 -3.22
C PHE A 86 0.87 11.56 -1.85
N GLU A 87 1.68 11.60 -0.81
CA GLU A 87 1.25 11.22 0.53
C GLU A 87 0.08 12.08 1.02
N GLU A 88 0.17 13.40 0.85
CA GLU A 88 -0.89 14.32 1.26
C GLU A 88 -2.19 14.04 0.53
N ARG A 89 -2.11 13.83 -0.79
CA ARG A 89 -3.28 13.53 -1.62
C ARG A 89 -3.87 12.16 -1.28
N TYR A 90 -3.03 11.19 -0.97
CA TYR A 90 -3.49 9.88 -0.56
C TYR A 90 -4.21 9.96 0.79
N ARG A 91 -3.68 10.72 1.75
CA ARG A 91 -4.35 10.92 3.03
C ARG A 91 -5.72 11.57 2.86
N GLU A 92 -5.84 12.53 1.95
CA GLU A 92 -7.14 13.14 1.62
C GLU A 92 -8.12 12.10 1.06
N HIS A 93 -7.64 11.22 0.19
CA HIS A 93 -8.45 10.13 -0.34
C HIS A 93 -8.97 9.23 0.77
N LEU A 94 -8.14 8.92 1.75
CA LEU A 94 -8.50 8.06 2.88
C LEU A 94 -9.53 8.69 3.82
N ASP A 95 -9.75 10.00 3.73
CA ASP A 95 -10.81 10.69 4.46
C ASP A 95 -12.19 10.53 3.81
N GLY A 96 -12.25 10.01 2.58
CA GLY A 96 -13.50 9.75 1.89
C GLY A 96 -14.28 8.60 2.54
N ALA A 97 -15.60 8.57 2.36
CA ALA A 97 -16.49 7.62 3.05
C ALA A 97 -16.11 6.16 2.82
N ASP A 98 -15.88 5.76 1.57
CA ASP A 98 -15.59 4.36 1.25
C ASP A 98 -14.24 3.90 1.82
N ALA A 99 -13.22 4.74 1.69
CA ALA A 99 -11.90 4.45 2.22
C ALA A 99 -11.93 4.39 3.75
N ARG A 100 -12.65 5.30 4.40
CA ARG A 100 -12.79 5.31 5.86
C ARG A 100 -13.46 4.04 6.37
N MET A 101 -14.49 3.55 5.68
CA MET A 101 -15.16 2.31 6.06
C MET A 101 -14.22 1.12 5.92
N ALA A 102 -13.48 1.06 4.82
CA ALA A 102 -12.50 0.00 4.60
C ALA A 102 -11.40 0.02 5.65
N LEU A 103 -10.89 1.21 5.99
CA LEU A 103 -9.86 1.39 7.00
C LEU A 103 -10.36 0.98 8.39
N SER A 104 -11.58 1.38 8.75
CA SER A 104 -12.19 1.00 10.03
C SER A 104 -12.38 -0.51 10.12
N GLY A 105 -12.85 -1.14 9.04
CA GLY A 105 -13.02 -2.60 9.02
C GLY A 105 -11.70 -3.33 9.23
N LEU A 106 -10.64 -2.87 8.58
CA LEU A 106 -9.32 -3.47 8.72
C LEU A 106 -8.76 -3.25 10.14
N ALA A 107 -8.96 -2.05 10.69
CA ALA A 107 -8.55 -1.75 12.06
C ALA A 107 -9.26 -2.64 13.07
N ASP A 108 -10.56 -2.90 12.88
CA ASP A 108 -11.33 -3.79 13.75
C ASP A 108 -10.79 -5.23 13.71
N ARG A 109 -10.39 -5.70 12.54
CA ARG A 109 -9.77 -7.03 12.38
C ARG A 109 -8.48 -7.14 13.18
N VAL A 110 -7.62 -6.13 13.09
CA VAL A 110 -6.36 -6.09 13.84
C VAL A 110 -6.64 -6.00 15.35
N ALA A 111 -7.56 -5.15 15.75
CA ALA A 111 -7.94 -5.01 17.16
C ALA A 111 -8.47 -6.32 17.75
N SER A 112 -9.11 -7.15 16.92
CA SER A 112 -9.64 -8.45 17.33
C SER A 112 -8.58 -9.57 17.38
N GLY A 113 -7.35 -9.27 17.02
CA GLY A 113 -6.24 -10.23 17.09
C GLY A 113 -5.77 -10.78 15.76
N GLU A 114 -6.30 -10.32 14.63
CA GLU A 114 -5.88 -10.78 13.32
C GLU A 114 -4.55 -10.12 12.92
N ASP A 115 -3.59 -10.93 12.48
CA ASP A 115 -2.35 -10.42 11.92
C ASP A 115 -2.57 -10.07 10.45
N VAL A 116 -2.18 -8.88 10.05
CA VAL A 116 -2.41 -8.36 8.69
C VAL A 116 -1.10 -7.90 8.07
N ALA A 117 -0.86 -8.28 6.83
CA ALA A 117 0.24 -7.77 6.03
C ALA A 117 -0.33 -6.96 4.86
N LEU A 118 0.05 -5.69 4.79
CA LEU A 118 -0.34 -4.81 3.69
C LEU A 118 0.61 -5.04 2.52
N VAL A 119 0.08 -5.29 1.33
CA VAL A 119 0.88 -5.69 0.17
C VAL A 119 0.65 -4.74 -1.00
N CYS A 120 1.73 -4.28 -1.61
CA CYS A 120 1.69 -3.49 -2.84
C CYS A 120 2.75 -3.99 -3.83
N TYR A 121 2.96 -3.25 -4.94
CA TYR A 121 3.94 -3.63 -5.95
C TYR A 121 5.36 -3.16 -5.65
N GLU A 122 5.51 -2.00 -5.01
CA GLU A 122 6.80 -1.32 -4.89
C GLU A 122 7.67 -1.90 -3.79
N GLY A 123 8.96 -2.09 -4.10
CA GLY A 123 9.95 -2.54 -3.12
C GLY A 123 10.34 -1.46 -2.11
N ASP A 124 11.22 -1.80 -1.19
CA ASP A 124 11.55 -0.94 -0.05
C ASP A 124 12.33 0.33 -0.41
N SER A 125 13.01 0.36 -1.56
CA SER A 125 13.75 1.53 -2.00
C SER A 125 12.88 2.63 -2.60
N LYS A 126 11.62 2.32 -2.90
CA LYS A 126 10.66 3.25 -3.50
C LYS A 126 9.58 3.61 -2.51
N ARG A 127 9.13 4.86 -2.57
CA ARG A 127 8.01 5.31 -1.76
C ARG A 127 6.72 4.59 -2.15
N CYS A 128 5.93 4.20 -1.18
CA CYS A 128 4.67 3.51 -1.42
C CYS A 128 3.62 3.92 -0.38
N HIS A 129 2.36 3.96 -0.82
CA HIS A 129 1.23 4.32 0.03
C HIS A 129 1.03 3.36 1.22
N ARG A 130 1.53 2.12 1.13
CA ARG A 130 1.39 1.16 2.24
C ARG A 130 2.03 1.65 3.55
N HIS A 131 3.10 2.45 3.45
CA HIS A 131 3.75 3.01 4.65
C HIS A 131 2.81 3.96 5.40
N THR A 132 2.15 4.84 4.66
CA THR A 132 1.16 5.77 5.22
C THR A 132 -0.03 5.01 5.80
N LEU A 133 -0.50 4.00 5.08
CA LEU A 133 -1.62 3.18 5.51
C LEU A 133 -1.30 2.44 6.81
N LYS A 134 -0.11 1.89 6.92
CA LYS A 134 0.35 1.21 8.13
C LYS A 134 0.34 2.16 9.33
N GLU A 135 0.86 3.37 9.16
CA GLU A 135 0.85 4.39 10.22
C GLU A 135 -0.57 4.69 10.69
N LEU A 136 -1.49 4.87 9.77
CA LEU A 136 -2.89 5.17 10.11
C LEU A 136 -3.57 4.02 10.82
N LEU A 137 -3.30 2.79 10.42
CA LEU A 137 -3.82 1.60 11.09
C LEU A 137 -3.26 1.47 12.50
N GLU A 138 -1.98 1.71 12.69
CA GLU A 138 -1.34 1.67 14.01
C GLU A 138 -1.95 2.71 14.95
N GLU A 139 -2.20 3.91 14.46
CA GLU A 139 -2.85 4.97 15.24
C GLU A 139 -4.25 4.55 15.69
N ARG A 140 -5.02 3.92 14.81
CA ARG A 140 -6.40 3.49 15.11
C ARG A 140 -6.45 2.31 16.07
N THR A 141 -5.40 1.50 16.11
CA THR A 141 -5.37 0.28 16.94
C THR A 141 -4.51 0.44 18.19
N ALA A 142 -3.93 1.61 18.40
CA ALA A 142 -3.10 1.89 19.56
C ALA A 142 -3.91 1.92 20.86
#